data_37e4abaa051400d671dea76483156f87
#
_entry.id   37e4abaa051400d671dea76483156f87
#
_cell.length_a   1.000
_cell.length_b   1.000
_cell.length_c   1.000
_cell.angle_alpha   90.00
_cell.angle_beta   90.00
_cell.angle_gamma   90.00
#
_symmetry.space_group_name_H-M   'P 1'
#
loop_
_entity.id
_entity.type
_entity.pdbx_description
1 polymer ?
#
loop_
_entity_poly.entity_id
_entity_poly.type
_entity_poly.pdbx_seq_one_letter_code
_entity_poly.pdbx_strand_id
1 'polypeptide(L)'
;EEIVINSGVPFVILRPSNVIGEFMRNQSIFHLINMIKKGYFVYLGKKTSLANYVHVSDVASALMCCAKSNQSLGKVYNISQTISVEEMVNAIMVGLEIDRKIPRIPELPVRILVKLFEKFPGFPLTLSRVDALTTKNQYDSKKIIDELNFEFSSQLEEHFQLLAKLK
;
A
#
# COMPACT_ATOMS: atom_id res chain seq x y z
N GLU A 1 -3.12 -3.59 21.31
CA GLU A 1 -2.66 -4.98 21.26
C GLU A 1 -2.33 -5.48 22.67
N GLU A 2 -1.61 -4.74 23.50
CA GLU A 2 -1.22 -5.13 24.87
C GLU A 2 -2.42 -5.56 25.72
N ILE A 3 -3.56 -4.86 25.62
CA ILE A 3 -4.80 -5.22 26.32
C ILE A 3 -5.27 -6.63 25.92
N VAL A 4 -5.21 -6.96 24.62
CA VAL A 4 -5.60 -8.28 24.10
C VAL A 4 -4.62 -9.35 24.55
N ILE A 5 -3.32 -9.08 24.47
CA ILE A 5 -2.27 -10.02 24.88
C ILE A 5 -2.37 -10.36 26.37
N ASN A 6 -2.66 -9.35 27.21
CA ASN A 6 -2.73 -9.50 28.65
C ASN A 6 -4.13 -9.92 29.18
N SER A 7 -5.11 -10.11 28.30
CA SER A 7 -6.48 -10.42 28.69
C SER A 7 -6.71 -11.86 29.21
N GLY A 8 -5.77 -12.75 28.95
CA GLY A 8 -5.92 -14.19 29.22
C GLY A 8 -6.88 -14.94 28.28
N VAL A 9 -7.46 -14.24 27.30
CA VAL A 9 -8.32 -14.85 26.26
C VAL A 9 -7.45 -15.35 25.10
N PRO A 10 -7.75 -16.53 24.51
CA PRO A 10 -7.08 -16.96 23.28
C PRO A 10 -7.24 -15.92 22.18
N PHE A 11 -6.14 -15.52 21.54
CA PHE A 11 -6.15 -14.48 20.52
C PHE A 11 -5.25 -14.81 19.33
N VAL A 12 -5.51 -14.15 18.22
CA VAL A 12 -4.60 -13.98 17.08
C VAL A 12 -4.65 -12.51 16.67
N ILE A 13 -3.50 -11.90 16.43
CA ILE A 13 -3.42 -10.52 15.95
C ILE A 13 -2.94 -10.53 14.50
N LEU A 14 -3.72 -9.94 13.61
CA LEU A 14 -3.34 -9.70 12.23
C LEU A 14 -3.02 -8.22 12.02
N ARG A 15 -1.85 -7.92 11.45
CA ARG A 15 -1.38 -6.57 11.14
C ARG A 15 -1.33 -6.37 9.62
N PRO A 16 -2.45 -5.98 8.99
CA PRO A 16 -2.43 -5.68 7.57
C PRO A 16 -1.66 -4.38 7.31
N SER A 17 -0.97 -4.32 6.17
CA SER A 17 -0.43 -3.07 5.64
C SER A 17 -1.57 -2.16 5.12
N ASN A 18 -1.32 -1.29 4.14
CA ASN A 18 -2.39 -0.47 3.57
C ASN A 18 -3.41 -1.35 2.84
N VAL A 19 -4.62 -1.46 3.38
CA VAL A 19 -5.69 -2.27 2.79
C VAL A 19 -6.32 -1.52 1.62
N ILE A 20 -6.38 -2.19 0.46
CA ILE A 20 -7.04 -1.68 -0.75
C ILE A 20 -8.23 -2.56 -1.14
N GLY A 21 -9.16 -1.97 -1.87
CA GLY A 21 -10.35 -2.65 -2.38
C GLY A 21 -11.32 -1.65 -3.00
N GLU A 22 -12.30 -2.13 -3.75
CA GLU A 22 -13.22 -1.30 -4.55
C GLU A 22 -14.00 -0.28 -3.71
N PHE A 23 -14.45 -0.67 -2.52
CA PHE A 23 -15.27 0.16 -1.62
C PHE A 23 -14.48 0.80 -0.47
N MET A 24 -13.16 0.93 -0.61
CA MET A 24 -12.34 1.51 0.45
C MET A 24 -12.71 2.96 0.73
N ARG A 25 -12.78 3.32 2.03
CA ARG A 25 -13.04 4.69 2.47
C ARG A 25 -11.84 5.61 2.24
N ASN A 26 -10.64 5.07 2.29
CA ASN A 26 -9.41 5.82 2.04
C ASN A 26 -9.28 6.17 0.55
N GLN A 27 -9.40 7.45 0.24
CA GLN A 27 -9.37 7.95 -1.14
C GLN A 27 -7.96 8.20 -1.69
N SER A 28 -6.90 7.91 -0.93
CA SER A 28 -5.52 8.23 -1.32
C SER A 28 -5.13 7.62 -2.67
N ILE A 29 -5.49 6.35 -2.89
CA ILE A 29 -5.22 5.65 -4.16
C ILE A 29 -6.04 6.26 -5.30
N PHE A 30 -7.30 6.60 -5.08
CA PHE A 30 -8.13 7.25 -6.09
C PHE A 30 -7.63 8.67 -6.43
N HIS A 31 -7.07 9.40 -5.45
CA HIS A 31 -6.37 10.66 -5.73
C HIS A 31 -5.11 10.44 -6.59
N LEU A 32 -4.33 9.41 -6.29
CA LEU A 32 -3.16 9.04 -7.10
C LEU A 32 -3.58 8.69 -8.53
N ILE A 33 -4.60 7.84 -8.70
CA ILE A 33 -5.16 7.48 -10.02
C ILE A 33 -5.59 8.74 -10.79
N ASN A 34 -6.30 9.66 -10.15
CA ASN A 34 -6.69 10.91 -10.77
C ASN A 34 -5.51 11.81 -11.15
N MET A 35 -4.47 11.88 -10.34
CA MET A 35 -3.23 12.62 -10.67
C MET A 35 -2.54 12.02 -11.89
N ILE A 36 -2.46 10.70 -11.96
CA ILE A 36 -1.90 9.98 -13.11
C ILE A 36 -2.76 10.25 -14.34
N LYS A 37 -4.09 10.09 -14.26
CA LYS A 37 -5.04 10.35 -15.34
C LYS A 37 -4.90 11.76 -15.91
N LYS A 38 -4.81 12.77 -15.03
CA LYS A 38 -4.68 14.19 -15.42
C LYS A 38 -3.26 14.60 -15.85
N GLY A 39 -2.25 13.75 -15.68
CA GLY A 39 -0.86 14.08 -16.05
C GLY A 39 -0.08 14.89 -15.03
N TYR A 40 -0.55 14.98 -13.81
CA TYR A 40 0.08 15.76 -12.75
C TYR A 40 1.03 14.92 -11.88
N PHE A 41 1.05 13.60 -12.06
CA PHE A 41 1.94 12.74 -11.32
C PHE A 41 3.37 12.81 -11.86
N VAL A 42 4.33 12.83 -10.95
CA VAL A 42 5.77 12.76 -11.24
C VAL A 42 6.43 11.79 -10.26
N TYR A 43 7.42 11.03 -10.72
CA TYR A 43 8.24 10.23 -9.82
C TYR A 43 9.19 11.12 -9.02
N LEU A 44 9.40 10.76 -7.76
CA LEU A 44 10.36 11.44 -6.88
C LEU A 44 11.58 10.57 -6.61
N GLY A 45 12.76 11.15 -6.65
CA GLY A 45 14.00 10.50 -6.28
C GLY A 45 14.38 9.29 -7.15
N LYS A 46 14.95 8.25 -6.53
CA LYS A 46 15.46 7.06 -7.23
C LYS A 46 14.36 6.02 -7.47
N LYS A 47 14.59 5.10 -8.43
CA LYS A 47 13.70 3.95 -8.72
C LYS A 47 13.77 2.83 -7.65
N THR A 48 13.78 3.18 -6.38
CA THR A 48 13.95 2.21 -5.28
C THR A 48 12.84 2.30 -4.25
N SER A 49 11.81 3.08 -4.54
CA SER A 49 10.69 3.29 -3.61
C SER A 49 9.75 2.11 -3.64
N LEU A 50 9.37 1.64 -2.47
CA LEU A 50 8.48 0.50 -2.27
C LEU A 50 7.20 0.95 -1.59
N ALA A 51 6.11 0.33 -1.98
CA ALA A 51 4.81 0.51 -1.37
C ALA A 51 4.28 -0.83 -0.87
N ASN A 52 3.63 -0.81 0.29
CA ASN A 52 3.14 -2.01 0.95
C ASN A 52 1.61 -1.95 1.01
N TYR A 53 0.98 -2.90 0.36
CA TYR A 53 -0.48 -3.01 0.28
C TYR A 53 -0.93 -4.45 0.48
N VAL A 54 -2.20 -4.61 0.77
CA VAL A 54 -2.87 -5.90 0.77
C VAL A 54 -4.31 -5.70 0.30
N HIS A 55 -4.82 -6.60 -0.51
CA HIS A 55 -6.22 -6.55 -0.91
C HIS A 55 -7.13 -7.01 0.23
N VAL A 56 -8.31 -6.41 0.32
CA VAL A 56 -9.28 -6.71 1.40
C VAL A 56 -9.69 -8.18 1.44
N SER A 57 -9.77 -8.86 0.28
CA SER A 57 -10.06 -10.30 0.21
C SER A 57 -8.98 -11.15 0.87
N ASP A 58 -7.70 -10.76 0.71
CA ASP A 58 -6.59 -11.47 1.33
C ASP A 58 -6.55 -11.27 2.84
N VAL A 59 -6.95 -10.09 3.32
CA VAL A 59 -7.13 -9.86 4.77
C VAL A 59 -8.23 -10.78 5.31
N ALA A 60 -9.37 -10.88 4.61
CA ALA A 60 -10.46 -11.77 5.01
C ALA A 60 -10.03 -13.24 4.99
N SER A 61 -9.31 -13.67 3.94
CA SER A 61 -8.77 -15.02 3.82
C SER A 61 -7.77 -15.35 4.92
N ALA A 62 -6.89 -14.40 5.26
CA ALA A 62 -5.93 -14.55 6.35
C ALA A 62 -6.62 -14.67 7.71
N LEU A 63 -7.67 -13.87 7.98
CA LEU A 63 -8.48 -14.02 9.20
C LEU A 63 -9.13 -15.40 9.29
N MET A 64 -9.68 -15.89 8.19
CA MET A 64 -10.28 -17.23 8.13
C MET A 64 -9.23 -18.33 8.32
N CYS A 65 -8.04 -18.17 7.74
CA CYS A 65 -6.93 -19.09 7.92
C CYS A 65 -6.48 -19.15 9.38
N CYS A 66 -6.30 -17.98 10.01
CA CYS A 66 -5.98 -17.89 11.43
C CYS A 66 -7.06 -18.51 12.32
N ALA A 67 -8.35 -18.27 12.05
CA ALA A 67 -9.45 -18.80 12.85
C ALA A 67 -9.57 -20.32 12.79
N LYS A 68 -9.13 -20.96 11.71
CA LYS A 68 -9.17 -22.42 11.51
C LYS A 68 -7.96 -23.17 12.07
N SER A 69 -6.89 -22.46 12.42
CA SER A 69 -5.61 -23.06 12.83
C SER A 69 -5.34 -22.86 14.32
N ASN A 70 -5.23 -23.96 15.07
CA ASN A 70 -4.77 -23.90 16.46
C ASN A 70 -3.32 -23.41 16.57
N GLN A 71 -2.52 -23.54 15.51
CA GLN A 71 -1.13 -23.07 15.49
C GLN A 71 -1.02 -21.54 15.53
N SER A 72 -2.08 -20.83 15.17
CA SER A 72 -2.14 -19.36 15.17
C SER A 72 -2.36 -18.75 16.55
N LEU A 73 -2.84 -19.53 17.52
CA LEU A 73 -3.18 -19.05 18.85
C LEU A 73 -1.99 -18.39 19.56
N GLY A 74 -2.22 -17.21 20.11
CA GLY A 74 -1.20 -16.40 20.80
C GLY A 74 -0.20 -15.73 19.87
N LYS A 75 -0.42 -15.76 18.56
CA LYS A 75 0.52 -15.22 17.58
C LYS A 75 0.08 -13.91 16.95
N VAL A 76 1.08 -13.20 16.43
CA VAL A 76 0.91 -11.96 15.66
C VAL A 76 1.48 -12.19 14.26
N TYR A 77 0.70 -11.86 13.24
CA TYR A 77 1.08 -11.98 11.83
C TYR A 77 0.96 -10.63 11.11
N ASN A 78 1.99 -10.28 10.37
CA ASN A 78 1.87 -9.24 9.35
C ASN A 78 1.28 -9.84 8.08
N ILE A 79 0.48 -9.04 7.36
CA ILE A 79 0.00 -9.40 6.04
C ILE A 79 0.18 -8.23 5.08
N SER A 80 1.01 -8.42 4.08
CA SER A 80 1.43 -7.38 3.15
C SER A 80 2.03 -8.01 1.90
N GLN A 81 1.74 -7.42 0.75
CA GLN A 81 2.52 -7.58 -0.47
C GLN A 81 3.29 -6.28 -0.71
N THR A 82 4.47 -6.39 -1.28
CA THR A 82 5.31 -5.23 -1.60
C THR A 82 5.36 -5.07 -3.12
N ILE A 83 5.17 -3.85 -3.57
CA ILE A 83 5.23 -3.46 -4.98
C ILE A 83 6.13 -2.23 -5.11
N SER A 84 6.91 -2.10 -6.17
CA SER A 84 7.61 -0.85 -6.43
C SER A 84 6.62 0.25 -6.85
N VAL A 85 6.94 1.50 -6.56
CA VAL A 85 6.10 2.64 -6.98
C VAL A 85 5.98 2.67 -8.50
N GLU A 86 7.03 2.26 -9.23
CA GLU A 86 7.03 2.17 -10.68
C GLU A 86 6.04 1.12 -11.20
N GLU A 87 6.05 -0.10 -10.64
CA GLU A 87 5.13 -1.18 -11.01
C GLU A 87 3.69 -0.79 -10.68
N MET A 88 3.44 -0.22 -9.49
CA MET A 88 2.13 0.27 -9.09
C MET A 88 1.58 1.33 -10.08
N VAL A 89 2.39 2.32 -10.42
CA VAL A 89 1.98 3.39 -11.36
C VAL A 89 1.79 2.84 -12.76
N ASN A 90 2.65 1.92 -13.21
CA ASN A 90 2.49 1.25 -14.49
C ASN A 90 1.19 0.43 -14.54
N ALA A 91 0.87 -0.32 -13.49
CA ALA A 91 -0.40 -1.05 -13.39
C ALA A 91 -1.61 -0.11 -13.48
N ILE A 92 -1.56 1.05 -12.79
CA ILE A 92 -2.61 2.07 -12.89
C ILE A 92 -2.72 2.62 -14.32
N MET A 93 -1.60 2.90 -14.98
CA MET A 93 -1.60 3.40 -16.37
C MET A 93 -2.20 2.40 -17.34
N VAL A 94 -1.86 1.10 -17.19
CA VAL A 94 -2.49 0.03 -17.96
C VAL A 94 -3.99 -0.02 -17.74
N GLY A 95 -4.45 0.07 -16.48
CA GLY A 95 -5.88 0.10 -16.16
C GLY A 95 -6.63 1.33 -16.72
N LEU A 96 -5.95 2.47 -16.86
CA LEU A 96 -6.48 3.70 -17.47
C LEU A 96 -6.32 3.75 -18.99
N GLU A 97 -5.66 2.75 -19.61
CA GLU A 97 -5.31 2.73 -21.04
C GLU A 97 -4.47 3.95 -21.47
N ILE A 98 -3.57 4.38 -20.59
CA ILE A 98 -2.69 5.53 -20.83
C ILE A 98 -1.28 5.03 -21.17
N ASP A 99 -0.76 5.45 -22.31
CA ASP A 99 0.65 5.28 -22.71
C ASP A 99 1.34 6.63 -22.77
N ARG A 100 2.03 7.00 -21.68
CA ARG A 100 2.85 8.21 -21.63
C ARG A 100 4.03 8.04 -20.69
N LYS A 101 5.10 8.76 -20.95
CA LYS A 101 6.26 8.82 -20.05
C LYS A 101 5.97 9.76 -18.89
N ILE A 102 6.15 9.26 -17.68
CA ILE A 102 6.04 10.05 -16.44
C ILE A 102 7.43 10.62 -16.10
N PRO A 103 7.57 11.94 -15.94
CA PRO A 103 8.85 12.55 -15.60
C PRO A 103 9.28 12.18 -14.18
N ARG A 104 10.60 12.24 -13.94
CA ARG A 104 11.20 12.02 -12.64
C ARG A 104 11.91 13.28 -12.17
N ILE A 105 11.65 13.68 -10.95
CA ILE A 105 12.24 14.86 -10.33
C ILE A 105 13.14 14.43 -9.18
N PRO A 106 14.33 15.02 -9.02
CA PRO A 106 15.19 14.78 -7.85
C PRO A 106 14.46 15.11 -6.55
N GLU A 107 14.66 14.29 -5.53
CA GLU A 107 13.94 14.39 -4.25
C GLU A 107 14.29 15.66 -3.46
N LEU A 108 15.58 16.04 -3.44
CA LEU A 108 16.06 17.12 -2.59
C LEU A 108 15.40 18.48 -2.88
N PRO A 109 15.29 18.97 -4.13
CA PRO A 109 14.58 20.22 -4.43
C PRO A 109 13.10 20.17 -4.01
N VAL A 110 12.44 19.02 -4.19
CA VAL A 110 11.04 18.85 -3.81
C VAL A 110 10.86 18.94 -2.30
N ARG A 111 11.73 18.30 -1.52
CA ARG A 111 11.70 18.38 -0.05
C ARG A 111 11.89 19.82 0.45
N ILE A 112 12.81 20.57 -0.13
CA ILE A 112 13.04 21.98 0.23
C ILE A 112 11.78 22.79 -0.06
N LEU A 113 11.20 22.64 -1.25
CA LEU A 113 10.00 23.34 -1.66
C LEU A 113 8.80 22.99 -0.76
N VAL A 114 8.60 21.72 -0.48
CA VAL A 114 7.52 21.26 0.42
C VAL A 114 7.70 21.86 1.81
N LYS A 115 8.89 21.80 2.40
CA LYS A 115 9.19 22.35 3.72
C LYS A 115 8.87 23.85 3.83
N LEU A 116 9.06 24.59 2.74
CA LEU A 116 8.76 26.02 2.69
C LEU A 116 7.26 26.32 2.54
N PHE A 117 6.53 25.49 1.77
CA PHE A 117 5.18 25.79 1.32
C PHE A 117 4.09 24.89 1.89
N GLU A 118 4.40 23.79 2.59
CA GLU A 118 3.37 22.85 3.11
C GLU A 118 2.38 23.48 4.07
N LYS A 119 2.74 24.62 4.73
CA LYS A 119 1.87 25.36 5.63
C LYS A 119 0.88 26.31 4.92
N PHE A 120 1.06 26.52 3.61
CA PHE A 120 0.16 27.39 2.85
C PHE A 120 -1.13 26.64 2.48
N PRO A 121 -2.31 27.26 2.72
CA PRO A 121 -3.59 26.67 2.33
C PRO A 121 -3.62 26.34 0.84
N GLY A 122 -4.01 25.11 0.50
CA GLY A 122 -4.12 24.64 -0.90
C GLY A 122 -2.84 24.08 -1.51
N PHE A 123 -1.71 24.05 -0.80
CA PHE A 123 -0.51 23.39 -1.30
C PHE A 123 -0.69 21.85 -1.29
N PRO A 124 -0.56 21.16 -2.45
CA PRO A 124 -1.00 19.79 -2.61
C PRO A 124 -0.04 18.74 -2.03
N LEU A 125 1.22 19.13 -1.74
CA LEU A 125 2.24 18.21 -1.25
C LEU A 125 2.56 18.46 0.22
N THR A 126 2.75 17.36 0.96
CA THR A 126 3.25 17.38 2.35
C THR A 126 4.51 16.52 2.44
N LEU A 127 5.34 16.74 3.46
CA LEU A 127 6.52 15.91 3.70
C LEU A 127 6.14 14.43 3.84
N SER A 128 5.03 14.12 4.50
CA SER A 128 4.52 12.73 4.63
C SER A 128 4.20 12.09 3.28
N ARG A 129 3.69 12.85 2.30
CA ARG A 129 3.46 12.33 0.94
C ARG A 129 4.75 12.11 0.18
N VAL A 130 5.74 12.98 0.36
CA VAL A 130 7.09 12.78 -0.20
C VAL A 130 7.71 11.52 0.40
N ASP A 131 7.62 11.34 1.71
CA ASP A 131 8.14 10.15 2.41
C ASP A 131 7.45 8.88 1.90
N ALA A 132 6.13 8.87 1.74
CA ALA A 132 5.40 7.72 1.20
C ALA A 132 5.84 7.33 -0.22
N LEU A 133 6.26 8.32 -1.04
CA LEU A 133 6.74 8.08 -2.41
C LEU A 133 8.24 7.75 -2.49
N THR A 134 8.99 7.84 -1.39
CA THR A 134 10.45 7.62 -1.35
C THR A 134 10.86 6.52 -0.37
N THR A 135 9.92 5.97 0.38
CA THR A 135 10.14 4.88 1.35
C THR A 135 10.64 3.61 0.66
N LYS A 136 11.49 2.87 1.39
CA LYS A 136 12.04 1.57 0.98
C LYS A 136 11.68 0.45 1.95
N ASN A 137 10.81 0.72 2.91
CA ASN A 137 10.44 -0.27 3.92
C ASN A 137 9.60 -1.37 3.26
N GLN A 138 9.91 -2.60 3.62
CA GLN A 138 9.16 -3.79 3.23
C GLN A 138 8.60 -4.44 4.50
N TYR A 139 7.31 -4.77 4.46
CA TYR A 139 6.68 -5.56 5.53
C TYR A 139 6.57 -7.00 5.09
N ASP A 140 7.18 -7.89 5.85
CA ASP A 140 7.28 -9.31 5.53
C ASP A 140 6.06 -10.08 6.03
N SER A 141 5.45 -10.88 5.15
CA SER A 141 4.36 -11.82 5.46
C SER A 141 4.83 -13.26 5.57
N LYS A 142 6.16 -13.48 5.56
CA LYS A 142 6.73 -14.82 5.54
C LYS A 142 6.18 -15.71 6.67
N LYS A 143 6.01 -15.16 7.87
CA LYS A 143 5.54 -15.93 9.02
C LYS A 143 4.16 -16.55 8.81
N ILE A 144 3.18 -15.83 8.26
CA ILE A 144 1.85 -16.39 8.00
C ILE A 144 1.88 -17.40 6.85
N ILE A 145 2.71 -17.16 5.85
CA ILE A 145 2.92 -18.08 4.71
C ILE A 145 3.51 -19.39 5.21
N ASP A 146 4.62 -19.34 5.95
CA ASP A 146 5.35 -20.53 6.39
C ASP A 146 4.58 -21.34 7.45
N GLU A 147 3.88 -20.67 8.38
CA GLU A 147 3.23 -21.35 9.49
C GLU A 147 1.80 -21.82 9.15
N LEU A 148 1.08 -21.11 8.30
CA LEU A 148 -0.33 -21.40 8.00
C LEU A 148 -0.57 -21.78 6.53
N ASN A 149 0.47 -21.94 5.71
CA ASN A 149 0.39 -22.16 4.26
C ASN A 149 -0.54 -21.16 3.58
N PHE A 150 -0.45 -19.88 4.01
CA PHE A 150 -1.27 -18.82 3.45
C PHE A 150 -0.76 -18.42 2.06
N GLU A 151 -1.67 -18.26 1.13
CA GLU A 151 -1.38 -17.79 -0.23
C GLU A 151 -2.22 -16.54 -0.54
N PHE A 152 -1.60 -15.55 -1.19
CA PHE A 152 -2.31 -14.39 -1.68
C PHE A 152 -3.14 -14.77 -2.91
N SER A 153 -4.37 -14.22 -3.02
CA SER A 153 -5.31 -14.57 -4.08
C SER A 153 -4.89 -14.08 -5.46
N SER A 154 -4.18 -12.96 -5.52
CA SER A 154 -3.69 -12.35 -6.77
C SER A 154 -2.55 -11.37 -6.51
N GLN A 155 -1.95 -10.87 -7.59
CA GLN A 155 -0.88 -9.88 -7.52
C GLN A 155 -1.45 -8.47 -7.36
N LEU A 156 -0.71 -7.59 -6.69
CA LEU A 156 -1.13 -6.19 -6.47
C LEU A 156 -1.39 -5.43 -7.77
N GLU A 157 -0.62 -5.73 -8.82
CA GLU A 157 -0.75 -5.11 -10.14
C GLU A 157 -2.17 -5.25 -10.69
N GLU A 158 -2.75 -6.46 -10.59
CA GLU A 158 -4.11 -6.74 -11.06
C GLU A 158 -5.14 -5.88 -10.30
N HIS A 159 -4.99 -5.76 -8.99
CA HIS A 159 -5.86 -4.93 -8.17
C HIS A 159 -5.75 -3.44 -8.53
N PHE A 160 -4.55 -2.92 -8.75
CA PHE A 160 -4.36 -1.52 -9.17
C PHE A 160 -4.95 -1.25 -10.56
N GLN A 161 -4.84 -2.20 -11.50
CA GLN A 161 -5.48 -2.09 -12.81
C GLN A 161 -7.01 -2.03 -12.68
N LEU A 162 -7.60 -2.90 -11.84
CA LEU A 162 -9.05 -2.90 -11.59
C LEU A 162 -9.51 -1.61 -10.94
N LEU A 163 -8.83 -1.13 -9.89
CA LEU A 163 -9.15 0.13 -9.22
C LEU A 163 -9.07 1.32 -10.17
N ALA A 164 -8.13 1.31 -11.12
CA ALA A 164 -8.01 2.36 -12.13
C ALA A 164 -9.19 2.41 -13.09
N LYS A 165 -9.75 1.25 -13.47
CA LYS A 165 -10.94 1.15 -14.34
C LYS A 165 -12.22 1.67 -13.70
N LEU A 166 -12.27 1.77 -12.36
CA LEU A 166 -13.43 2.32 -11.65
C LEU A 166 -13.51 3.86 -11.70
N LYS A 167 -12.53 4.55 -12.29
CA LYS A 167 -12.39 6.02 -12.35
C LYS A 167 -12.12 6.54 -13.75
#